data_db3a538f2a636262c1b5bb05cd00e340
#
_entry.id   db3a538f2a636262c1b5bb05cd00e340
#
_cell.length_a   1.000
_cell.length_b   1.000
_cell.length_c   1.000
_cell.angle_alpha   90.00
_cell.angle_beta   90.00
_cell.angle_gamma   90.00
#
_symmetry.space_group_name_H-M   'P 1'
#
loop_
_entity.id
_entity.type
_entity.pdbx_description
1 polymer ?
#
loop_
_entity_poly.entity_id
_entity_poly.type
_entity_poly.pdbx_seq_one_letter_code
_entity_poly.pdbx_strand_id
1 'polypeptide(L)'
;MGVPLTPIIKRKVISLSDLRGRTLAVDANNVLYQFLALIRKPDGSPLTDSEGRVTSHLVGLLFRTTRLMSEYGTRLAFVFDGKPPRLKRAELEKRREVRAKALAQWKEAKASGDYATAFSKAVASSKLSLQMSEDAKRLLSLLGVPQIQAPSDAEAQAALMVARGDAWAVASQDYDSLLYGAPRLVRYVTLTGREFLPSKGESKRLLRELIDLQSVLDGLNLSRESLVDLALLVGTDFNDGVLGVGPKTALKFMRQYGSIEAIPSNVLPRPPGDLDSLRKAFLDPEVVRDYRLEFGDMDEEGVVSFLCKEREFSPQRVDEAVKRLKSVRARRSALTKWMDSSGQKPRPFR
;
A
#
# COMPACT_ATOMS: atom_id res chain seq x y z
N MET A 1 7.31 2.60 6.76
CA MET A 1 7.96 1.55 5.92
C MET A 1 8.01 0.31 6.79
N GLY A 2 7.30 -0.71 6.39
CA GLY A 2 7.14 -1.92 7.20
C GLY A 2 8.42 -2.74 7.39
N VAL A 3 8.29 -3.87 8.04
CA VAL A 3 9.42 -4.76 8.39
C VAL A 3 10.20 -5.21 7.14
N PRO A 4 11.54 -5.14 7.12
CA PRO A 4 12.36 -5.44 5.93
C PRO A 4 12.56 -6.95 5.71
N LEU A 5 11.50 -7.73 5.49
CA LEU A 5 11.53 -9.19 5.37
C LEU A 5 12.00 -9.71 4.00
N THR A 6 12.30 -8.82 3.05
CA THR A 6 12.74 -9.18 1.68
C THR A 6 13.79 -10.30 1.59
N PRO A 7 14.82 -10.38 2.49
CA PRO A 7 15.88 -11.40 2.38
C PRO A 7 15.44 -12.83 2.67
N ILE A 8 14.29 -13.02 3.32
CA ILE A 8 13.83 -14.34 3.79
C ILE A 8 12.50 -14.77 3.15
N ILE A 9 11.72 -13.84 2.59
CA ILE A 9 10.40 -14.11 2.01
C ILE A 9 10.52 -14.63 0.57
N LYS A 10 9.96 -15.80 0.28
CA LYS A 10 9.73 -16.27 -1.09
C LYS A 10 8.64 -15.45 -1.76
N ARG A 11 8.89 -15.02 -3.00
CA ARG A 11 8.00 -14.17 -3.78
C ARG A 11 7.81 -14.77 -5.17
N LYS A 12 6.57 -14.81 -5.64
CA LYS A 12 6.24 -15.20 -7.01
C LYS A 12 6.08 -13.92 -7.85
N VAL A 13 6.81 -13.83 -8.94
CA VAL A 13 6.59 -12.74 -9.91
C VAL A 13 5.30 -13.03 -10.66
N ILE A 14 4.44 -12.01 -10.74
CA ILE A 14 3.16 -12.07 -11.45
C ILE A 14 3.04 -10.92 -12.45
N SER A 15 2.15 -11.08 -13.42
CA SER A 15 1.73 -10.07 -14.37
C SER A 15 0.45 -9.37 -13.88
N LEU A 16 0.09 -8.23 -14.47
CA LEU A 16 -1.21 -7.59 -14.17
C LEU A 16 -2.38 -8.43 -14.69
N SER A 17 -2.19 -9.25 -15.72
CA SER A 17 -3.22 -10.17 -16.23
C SER A 17 -3.60 -11.26 -15.23
N ASP A 18 -2.68 -11.63 -14.32
CA ASP A 18 -2.97 -12.60 -13.25
C ASP A 18 -3.94 -12.04 -12.18
N LEU A 19 -4.13 -10.70 -12.17
CA LEU A 19 -5.06 -10.00 -11.30
C LEU A 19 -6.45 -9.82 -11.94
N ARG A 20 -6.68 -10.34 -13.14
CA ARG A 20 -7.95 -10.16 -13.85
C ARG A 20 -9.12 -10.73 -13.05
N GLY A 21 -10.15 -9.88 -12.88
CA GLY A 21 -11.35 -10.22 -12.11
C GLY A 21 -11.16 -10.32 -10.60
N ARG A 22 -9.93 -10.18 -10.09
CA ARG A 22 -9.64 -10.23 -8.66
C ARG A 22 -10.02 -8.91 -7.97
N THR A 23 -10.49 -9.01 -6.73
CA THR A 23 -10.70 -7.85 -5.84
C THR A 23 -9.46 -7.68 -4.97
N LEU A 24 -8.90 -6.48 -4.92
CA LEU A 24 -7.75 -6.16 -4.06
C LEU A 24 -8.18 -5.17 -2.98
N ALA A 25 -7.82 -5.45 -1.73
CA ALA A 25 -7.89 -4.50 -0.63
C ALA A 25 -6.60 -3.66 -0.65
N VAL A 26 -6.73 -2.41 -1.05
CA VAL A 26 -5.59 -1.51 -1.31
C VAL A 26 -5.33 -0.66 -0.08
N ASP A 27 -4.12 -0.71 0.45
CA ASP A 27 -3.66 0.27 1.43
C ASP A 27 -3.60 1.66 0.76
N ALA A 28 -4.58 2.50 1.09
CA ALA A 28 -4.74 3.81 0.47
C ALA A 28 -3.55 4.71 0.74
N ASN A 29 -3.10 4.79 1.99
CA ASN A 29 -2.03 5.68 2.39
C ASN A 29 -0.71 5.29 1.73
N ASN A 30 -0.38 3.99 1.70
CA ASN A 30 0.81 3.46 1.01
C ASN A 30 0.81 3.85 -0.47
N VAL A 31 -0.31 3.66 -1.17
CA VAL A 31 -0.44 3.99 -2.59
C VAL A 31 -0.39 5.50 -2.84
N LEU A 32 -1.04 6.32 -2.01
CA LEU A 32 -1.00 7.79 -2.14
C LEU A 32 0.41 8.33 -1.89
N TYR A 33 1.15 7.80 -0.91
CA TYR A 33 2.56 8.14 -0.71
C TYR A 33 3.42 7.77 -1.93
N GLN A 34 3.18 6.62 -2.56
CA GLN A 34 3.88 6.24 -3.79
C GLN A 34 3.62 7.22 -4.92
N PHE A 35 2.38 7.68 -5.09
CA PHE A 35 2.05 8.66 -6.11
C PHE A 35 2.73 10.00 -5.82
N LEU A 36 2.75 10.45 -4.57
CA LEU A 36 3.48 11.66 -4.16
C LEU A 36 5.01 11.53 -4.36
N ALA A 37 5.56 10.33 -4.23
CA ALA A 37 6.97 10.07 -4.44
C ALA A 37 7.36 10.04 -5.93
N LEU A 38 6.51 9.47 -6.78
CA LEU A 38 6.84 9.16 -8.17
C LEU A 38 6.34 10.19 -9.19
N ILE A 39 5.25 10.92 -8.86
CA ILE A 39 4.61 11.87 -9.79
C ILE A 39 5.05 13.27 -9.41
N ARG A 40 6.17 13.70 -9.98
CA ARG A 40 6.85 14.96 -9.66
C ARG A 40 7.37 15.66 -10.92
N LYS A 41 7.66 16.95 -10.77
CA LYS A 41 8.41 17.73 -11.75
C LYS A 41 9.90 17.31 -11.70
N PRO A 42 10.71 17.64 -12.73
CA PRO A 42 12.15 17.31 -12.76
C PRO A 42 12.94 17.86 -11.57
N ASP A 43 12.55 19.01 -11.02
CA ASP A 43 13.15 19.65 -9.85
C ASP A 43 12.74 19.00 -8.51
N GLY A 44 12.01 17.89 -8.55
CA GLY A 44 11.50 17.18 -7.39
C GLY A 44 10.24 17.79 -6.77
N SER A 45 9.74 18.95 -7.22
CA SER A 45 8.50 19.50 -6.69
C SER A 45 7.28 18.66 -7.12
N PRO A 46 6.23 18.54 -6.27
CA PRO A 46 5.00 17.85 -6.65
C PRO A 46 4.27 18.63 -7.76
N LEU A 47 3.36 17.97 -8.46
CA LEU A 47 2.40 18.65 -9.33
C LEU A 47 1.40 19.40 -8.45
N THR A 48 1.08 20.64 -8.86
CA THR A 48 0.14 21.51 -8.17
C THR A 48 -0.80 22.17 -9.17
N ASP A 49 -1.98 22.57 -8.71
CA ASP A 49 -2.84 23.52 -9.40
C ASP A 49 -2.34 24.98 -9.22
N SER A 50 -3.06 25.95 -9.75
CA SER A 50 -2.72 27.39 -9.67
C SER A 50 -2.79 27.96 -8.24
N GLU A 51 -3.61 27.34 -7.38
CA GLU A 51 -3.68 27.70 -5.96
C GLU A 51 -2.58 27.05 -5.11
N GLY A 52 -1.66 26.29 -5.72
CA GLY A 52 -0.58 25.60 -5.04
C GLY A 52 -0.98 24.30 -4.33
N ARG A 53 -2.23 23.82 -4.51
CA ARG A 53 -2.68 22.54 -3.94
C ARG A 53 -2.05 21.39 -4.70
N VAL A 54 -1.46 20.44 -3.97
CA VAL A 54 -0.78 19.28 -4.57
C VAL A 54 -1.80 18.36 -5.24
N THR A 55 -1.56 18.03 -6.50
CA THR A 55 -2.43 17.17 -7.34
C THR A 55 -1.78 15.84 -7.74
N SER A 56 -0.50 15.61 -7.45
CA SER A 56 0.24 14.39 -7.79
C SER A 56 -0.47 13.09 -7.38
N HIS A 57 -1.06 13.06 -6.19
CA HIS A 57 -1.81 11.89 -5.67
C HIS A 57 -3.07 11.62 -6.48
N LEU A 58 -3.80 12.66 -6.90
CA LEU A 58 -5.00 12.55 -7.74
C LEU A 58 -4.65 12.08 -9.15
N VAL A 59 -3.53 12.56 -9.72
CA VAL A 59 -3.02 12.09 -11.02
C VAL A 59 -2.76 10.57 -10.96
N GLY A 60 -2.04 10.12 -9.93
CA GLY A 60 -1.79 8.70 -9.73
C GLY A 60 -3.07 7.90 -9.53
N LEU A 61 -3.95 8.39 -8.67
CA LEU A 61 -5.20 7.73 -8.34
C LEU A 61 -6.10 7.61 -9.58
N LEU A 62 -6.33 8.69 -10.34
CA LEU A 62 -7.13 8.63 -11.56
C LEU A 62 -6.54 7.67 -12.58
N PHE A 63 -5.31 7.94 -13.06
CA PHE A 63 -4.81 7.26 -14.25
C PHE A 63 -4.35 5.82 -14.01
N ARG A 64 -3.78 5.52 -12.82
CA ARG A 64 -3.32 4.15 -12.52
C ARG A 64 -4.44 3.26 -12.04
N THR A 65 -5.35 3.79 -11.23
CA THR A 65 -6.52 3.04 -10.75
C THR A 65 -7.46 2.69 -11.90
N THR A 66 -7.84 3.69 -12.72
CA THR A 66 -8.71 3.46 -13.88
C THR A 66 -8.09 2.50 -14.89
N ARG A 67 -6.76 2.55 -15.07
CA ARG A 67 -6.04 1.60 -15.93
C ARG A 67 -6.13 0.17 -15.41
N LEU A 68 -5.89 -0.07 -14.11
CA LEU A 68 -6.01 -1.40 -13.50
C LEU A 68 -7.42 -1.95 -13.66
N MET A 69 -8.41 -1.12 -13.45
CA MET A 69 -9.82 -1.49 -13.57
C MET A 69 -10.21 -1.75 -15.02
N SER A 70 -9.73 -0.91 -15.96
CA SER A 70 -10.16 -0.97 -17.37
C SER A 70 -9.40 -2.00 -18.20
N GLU A 71 -8.08 -2.08 -18.09
CA GLU A 71 -7.27 -2.99 -18.91
C GLU A 71 -7.27 -4.42 -18.37
N TYR A 72 -7.30 -4.55 -17.04
CA TYR A 72 -7.14 -5.85 -16.37
C TYR A 72 -8.41 -6.33 -15.67
N GLY A 73 -9.47 -5.52 -15.63
CA GLY A 73 -10.72 -5.88 -14.96
C GLY A 73 -10.56 -6.12 -13.45
N THR A 74 -9.49 -5.60 -12.84
CA THR A 74 -9.23 -5.72 -11.41
C THR A 74 -10.22 -4.86 -10.63
N ARG A 75 -10.77 -5.36 -9.54
CA ARG A 75 -11.61 -4.60 -8.62
C ARG A 75 -10.75 -4.08 -7.48
N LEU A 76 -10.89 -2.81 -7.12
CA LEU A 76 -10.09 -2.18 -6.07
C LEU A 76 -11.01 -1.66 -4.97
N ALA A 77 -10.68 -1.97 -3.72
CA ALA A 77 -11.30 -1.38 -2.53
C ALA A 77 -10.19 -0.71 -1.73
N PHE A 78 -10.31 0.59 -1.47
CA PHE A 78 -9.29 1.34 -0.76
C PHE A 78 -9.57 1.38 0.72
N VAL A 79 -8.56 1.05 1.52
CA VAL A 79 -8.63 1.07 2.99
C VAL A 79 -7.76 2.22 3.48
N PHE A 80 -8.36 3.15 4.21
CA PHE A 80 -7.69 4.32 4.77
C PHE A 80 -7.34 4.09 6.23
N ASP A 81 -6.15 4.54 6.65
CA ASP A 81 -5.74 4.51 8.05
C ASP A 81 -6.67 5.33 8.94
N GLY A 82 -6.90 4.80 10.13
CA GLY A 82 -7.58 5.48 11.21
C GLY A 82 -6.62 6.22 12.14
N LYS A 83 -6.98 6.25 13.42
CA LYS A 83 -6.15 6.87 14.44
C LYS A 83 -4.95 5.98 14.77
N PRO A 84 -3.72 6.49 14.64
CA PRO A 84 -2.54 5.70 14.94
C PRO A 84 -2.54 5.18 16.39
N PRO A 85 -2.18 3.89 16.60
CA PRO A 85 -2.04 3.35 17.95
C PRO A 85 -0.96 4.09 18.74
N ARG A 86 -1.07 4.07 20.07
CA ARG A 86 -0.07 4.72 20.96
C ARG A 86 1.33 4.18 20.72
N LEU A 87 1.47 2.88 20.44
CA LEU A 87 2.74 2.22 20.15
C LEU A 87 3.49 2.80 18.94
N LYS A 88 2.79 3.40 17.95
CA LYS A 88 3.42 4.03 16.77
C LYS A 88 3.98 5.43 17.02
N ARG A 89 3.79 6.03 18.21
CA ARG A 89 4.18 7.43 18.44
C ARG A 89 5.66 7.68 18.16
N ALA A 90 6.55 6.85 18.73
CA ALA A 90 7.99 7.01 18.58
C ALA A 90 8.42 6.96 17.09
N GLU A 91 7.88 6.00 16.35
CA GLU A 91 8.16 5.87 14.91
C GLU A 91 7.61 7.07 14.10
N LEU A 92 6.41 7.55 14.44
CA LEU A 92 5.84 8.75 13.80
C LEU A 92 6.66 10.01 14.06
N GLU A 93 7.23 10.18 15.25
CA GLU A 93 8.13 11.28 15.60
C GLU A 93 9.43 11.17 14.80
N LYS A 94 10.09 10.00 14.76
CA LYS A 94 11.26 9.75 13.91
C LYS A 94 11.01 10.08 12.44
N ARG A 95 9.88 9.60 11.89
CA ARG A 95 9.49 9.89 10.51
C ARG A 95 9.29 11.40 10.28
N ARG A 96 8.76 12.11 11.28
CA ARG A 96 8.60 13.58 11.21
C ARG A 96 9.94 14.29 11.15
N GLU A 97 10.91 13.89 11.97
CA GLU A 97 12.27 14.45 11.97
C GLU A 97 13.01 14.16 10.66
N VAL A 98 12.97 12.91 10.18
CA VAL A 98 13.60 12.53 8.90
C VAL A 98 13.02 13.35 7.74
N ARG A 99 11.70 13.54 7.71
CA ARG A 99 11.03 14.38 6.69
C ARG A 99 11.44 15.83 6.79
N ALA A 100 11.57 16.39 7.99
CA ALA A 100 11.99 17.78 8.20
C ALA A 100 13.42 18.01 7.69
N LYS A 101 14.36 17.10 8.02
CA LYS A 101 15.74 17.13 7.49
C LYS A 101 15.76 17.01 5.97
N ALA A 102 15.01 16.08 5.42
CA ALA A 102 14.93 15.89 3.96
C ALA A 102 14.36 17.14 3.25
N LEU A 103 13.37 17.80 3.86
CA LEU A 103 12.79 19.04 3.32
C LEU A 103 13.83 20.19 3.28
N ALA A 104 14.63 20.35 4.33
CA ALA A 104 15.70 21.34 4.35
C ALA A 104 16.74 21.06 3.26
N GLN A 105 17.20 19.80 3.16
CA GLN A 105 18.16 19.37 2.15
C GLN A 105 17.62 19.50 0.71
N TRP A 106 16.32 19.26 0.50
CA TRP A 106 15.70 19.51 -0.79
C TRP A 106 15.75 20.97 -1.21
N LYS A 107 15.40 21.90 -0.29
CA LYS A 107 15.46 23.35 -0.57
C LYS A 107 16.86 23.79 -0.93
N GLU A 108 17.86 23.32 -0.20
CA GLU A 108 19.28 23.61 -0.44
C GLU A 108 19.76 23.06 -1.80
N ALA A 109 19.52 21.78 -2.08
CA ALA A 109 19.89 21.15 -3.34
C ALA A 109 19.18 21.80 -4.55
N LYS A 110 17.92 22.20 -4.38
CA LYS A 110 17.17 22.93 -5.42
C LYS A 110 17.79 24.31 -5.68
N ALA A 111 18.19 25.03 -4.64
CA ALA A 111 18.82 26.36 -4.76
C ALA A 111 20.20 26.28 -5.42
N SER A 112 20.96 25.19 -5.19
CA SER A 112 22.29 24.96 -5.80
C SER A 112 22.22 24.35 -7.22
N GLY A 113 21.02 23.98 -7.72
CA GLY A 113 20.84 23.36 -9.03
C GLY A 113 21.20 21.86 -9.06
N ASP A 114 21.44 21.21 -7.92
CA ASP A 114 21.65 19.76 -7.83
C ASP A 114 20.29 19.03 -7.88
N TYR A 115 19.77 18.90 -9.09
CA TYR A 115 18.46 18.28 -9.31
C TYR A 115 18.39 16.80 -8.93
N ALA A 116 19.50 16.05 -8.98
CA ALA A 116 19.51 14.63 -8.58
C ALA A 116 19.32 14.48 -7.07
N THR A 117 20.10 15.22 -6.28
CA THR A 117 19.93 15.29 -4.83
C THR A 117 18.57 15.90 -4.46
N ALA A 118 18.17 16.99 -5.12
CA ALA A 118 16.88 17.63 -4.90
C ALA A 118 15.72 16.65 -5.09
N PHE A 119 15.71 15.88 -6.17
CA PHE A 119 14.66 14.87 -6.42
C PHE A 119 14.63 13.80 -5.31
N SER A 120 15.78 13.24 -4.93
CA SER A 120 15.88 12.21 -3.88
C SER A 120 15.34 12.73 -2.52
N LYS A 121 15.73 13.96 -2.15
CA LYS A 121 15.30 14.58 -0.88
C LYS A 121 13.83 15.01 -0.91
N ALA A 122 13.34 15.43 -2.06
CA ALA A 122 11.91 15.73 -2.25
C ALA A 122 11.04 14.49 -2.04
N VAL A 123 11.45 13.32 -2.54
CA VAL A 123 10.78 12.04 -2.29
C VAL A 123 10.75 11.73 -0.80
N ALA A 124 11.88 11.82 -0.12
CA ALA A 124 12.00 11.54 1.32
C ALA A 124 11.22 12.53 2.21
N SER A 125 11.00 13.77 1.75
CA SER A 125 10.23 14.79 2.46
C SER A 125 8.71 14.71 2.24
N SER A 126 8.23 13.78 1.41
CA SER A 126 6.80 13.66 1.08
C SER A 126 5.93 13.51 2.31
N LYS A 127 4.83 14.26 2.36
CA LYS A 127 3.84 14.21 3.44
C LYS A 127 2.44 14.14 2.83
N LEU A 128 1.68 13.15 3.23
CA LEU A 128 0.25 13.07 2.94
C LEU A 128 -0.49 13.96 3.96
N SER A 129 -1.23 14.95 3.47
CA SER A 129 -2.07 15.82 4.32
C SER A 129 -3.48 15.25 4.45
N LEU A 130 -4.23 15.71 5.45
CA LEU A 130 -5.64 15.36 5.59
C LEU A 130 -6.44 15.77 4.35
N GLN A 131 -6.19 16.95 3.80
CA GLN A 131 -6.86 17.43 2.59
C GLN A 131 -6.61 16.49 1.39
N MET A 132 -5.36 16.02 1.21
CA MET A 132 -5.06 15.07 0.14
C MET A 132 -5.80 13.73 0.32
N SER A 133 -5.95 13.27 1.56
CA SER A 133 -6.72 12.06 1.85
C SER A 133 -8.21 12.25 1.56
N GLU A 134 -8.77 13.39 1.93
CA GLU A 134 -10.18 13.73 1.64
C GLU A 134 -10.42 13.91 0.12
N ASP A 135 -9.52 14.57 -0.59
CA ASP A 135 -9.56 14.68 -2.05
C ASP A 135 -9.50 13.30 -2.72
N ALA A 136 -8.66 12.39 -2.20
CA ALA A 136 -8.57 11.02 -2.69
C ALA A 136 -9.87 10.24 -2.43
N LYS A 137 -10.45 10.34 -1.25
CA LYS A 137 -11.74 9.73 -0.91
C LYS A 137 -12.85 10.25 -1.80
N ARG A 138 -12.90 11.58 -2.01
CA ARG A 138 -13.88 12.20 -2.89
C ARG A 138 -13.77 11.65 -4.32
N LEU A 139 -12.55 11.58 -4.88
CA LEU A 139 -12.34 11.01 -6.21
C LEU A 139 -12.75 9.55 -6.28
N LEU A 140 -12.41 8.73 -5.29
CA LEU A 140 -12.81 7.31 -5.24
C LEU A 140 -14.33 7.16 -5.20
N SER A 141 -15.04 7.98 -4.40
CA SER A 141 -16.51 8.01 -4.37
C SER A 141 -17.09 8.34 -5.74
N LEU A 142 -16.60 9.39 -6.39
CA LEU A 142 -17.03 9.79 -7.74
C LEU A 142 -16.73 8.71 -8.78
N LEU A 143 -15.66 7.96 -8.62
CA LEU A 143 -15.34 6.80 -9.46
C LEU A 143 -16.18 5.55 -9.13
N GLY A 144 -17.03 5.56 -8.09
CA GLY A 144 -17.77 4.41 -7.60
C GLY A 144 -16.87 3.27 -7.09
N VAL A 145 -15.72 3.64 -6.51
CA VAL A 145 -14.75 2.72 -5.93
C VAL A 145 -14.95 2.69 -4.42
N PRO A 146 -15.20 1.51 -3.80
CA PRO A 146 -15.43 1.42 -2.37
C PRO A 146 -14.22 1.84 -1.57
N GLN A 147 -14.48 2.51 -0.46
CA GLN A 147 -13.49 2.95 0.50
C GLN A 147 -13.92 2.54 1.90
N ILE A 148 -12.99 2.03 2.67
CA ILE A 148 -13.18 1.57 4.03
C ILE A 148 -12.28 2.39 4.95
N GLN A 149 -12.85 2.94 6.02
CA GLN A 149 -12.09 3.61 7.05
C GLN A 149 -11.71 2.58 8.12
N ALA A 150 -10.43 2.26 8.24
CA ALA A 150 -9.93 1.45 9.34
C ALA A 150 -10.02 2.22 10.67
N PRO A 151 -10.22 1.56 11.80
CA PRO A 151 -10.15 2.21 13.11
C PRO A 151 -8.71 2.58 13.49
N SER A 152 -7.76 1.81 13.01
CA SER A 152 -6.32 1.96 13.20
C SER A 152 -5.58 1.78 11.88
N ASP A 153 -4.85 0.68 11.69
CA ASP A 153 -4.04 0.43 10.52
C ASP A 153 -4.84 -0.11 9.33
N ALA A 154 -4.68 0.50 8.17
CA ALA A 154 -5.31 0.06 6.92
C ALA A 154 -4.89 -1.37 6.55
N GLU A 155 -3.63 -1.74 6.80
CA GLU A 155 -3.13 -3.09 6.49
C GLU A 155 -3.79 -4.17 7.35
N ALA A 156 -4.08 -3.90 8.63
CA ALA A 156 -4.82 -4.80 9.51
C ALA A 156 -6.25 -5.01 8.99
N GLN A 157 -6.92 -3.93 8.63
CA GLN A 157 -8.27 -3.98 8.06
C GLN A 157 -8.28 -4.71 6.71
N ALA A 158 -7.33 -4.43 5.84
CA ALA A 158 -7.17 -5.09 4.55
C ALA A 158 -6.88 -6.60 4.72
N ALA A 159 -6.06 -6.98 5.72
CA ALA A 159 -5.79 -8.38 6.05
C ALA A 159 -7.07 -9.12 6.47
N LEU A 160 -7.92 -8.50 7.32
CA LEU A 160 -9.23 -9.07 7.67
C LEU A 160 -10.11 -9.28 6.43
N MET A 161 -10.18 -8.29 5.52
CA MET A 161 -11.00 -8.39 4.30
C MET A 161 -10.56 -9.58 3.43
N VAL A 162 -9.25 -9.83 3.32
CA VAL A 162 -8.72 -10.97 2.56
C VAL A 162 -8.96 -12.29 3.30
N ALA A 163 -8.79 -12.32 4.61
CA ALA A 163 -9.06 -13.51 5.43
C ALA A 163 -10.54 -13.94 5.38
N ARG A 164 -11.46 -12.99 5.26
CA ARG A 164 -12.91 -13.25 5.10
C ARG A 164 -13.31 -13.63 3.67
N GLY A 165 -12.40 -13.47 2.70
CA GLY A 165 -12.70 -13.72 1.28
C GLY A 165 -13.39 -12.55 0.56
N ASP A 166 -13.58 -11.40 1.20
CA ASP A 166 -14.16 -10.20 0.60
C ASP A 166 -13.22 -9.56 -0.44
N ALA A 167 -11.91 -9.75 -0.25
CA ALA A 167 -10.88 -9.45 -1.22
C ALA A 167 -9.97 -10.65 -1.47
N TRP A 168 -9.33 -10.70 -2.64
CA TRP A 168 -8.44 -11.81 -3.00
C TRP A 168 -7.04 -11.63 -2.38
N ALA A 169 -6.52 -10.41 -2.33
CA ALA A 169 -5.22 -10.10 -1.74
C ALA A 169 -5.19 -8.65 -1.21
N VAL A 170 -4.30 -8.40 -0.26
CA VAL A 170 -3.89 -7.04 0.09
C VAL A 170 -2.97 -6.50 -0.99
N ALA A 171 -3.13 -5.24 -1.36
CA ALA A 171 -2.22 -4.50 -2.23
C ALA A 171 -1.50 -3.42 -1.42
N SER A 172 -0.27 -3.71 -0.99
CA SER A 172 0.62 -2.81 -0.25
C SER A 172 2.08 -3.06 -0.66
N GLN A 173 2.98 -2.14 -0.34
CA GLN A 173 4.43 -2.35 -0.50
C GLN A 173 5.05 -3.03 0.72
N ASP A 174 4.40 -2.89 1.86
CA ASP A 174 4.92 -3.33 3.15
C ASP A 174 4.54 -4.79 3.43
N TYR A 175 5.36 -5.49 4.21
CA TYR A 175 5.11 -6.88 4.59
C TYR A 175 4.21 -7.00 5.81
N ASP A 176 3.87 -5.90 6.46
CA ASP A 176 3.14 -5.87 7.73
C ASP A 176 1.76 -6.53 7.61
N SER A 177 1.14 -6.47 6.42
CA SER A 177 -0.09 -7.20 6.12
C SER A 177 0.01 -8.71 6.39
N LEU A 178 1.21 -9.33 6.20
CA LEU A 178 1.43 -10.74 6.51
C LEU A 178 1.44 -11.00 8.02
N LEU A 179 1.99 -10.05 8.81
CA LEU A 179 1.98 -10.11 10.27
C LEU A 179 0.55 -10.01 10.81
N TYR A 180 -0.28 -9.19 10.17
CA TYR A 180 -1.73 -9.10 10.45
C TYR A 180 -2.51 -10.34 9.97
N GLY A 181 -1.85 -11.29 9.31
CA GLY A 181 -2.44 -12.55 8.87
C GLY A 181 -3.14 -12.49 7.52
N ALA A 182 -2.79 -11.54 6.65
CA ALA A 182 -3.29 -11.53 5.28
C ALA A 182 -2.87 -12.82 4.54
N PRO A 183 -3.81 -13.64 4.04
CA PRO A 183 -3.47 -14.85 3.30
C PRO A 183 -2.63 -14.57 2.05
N ARG A 184 -2.85 -13.44 1.40
CA ARG A 184 -2.12 -13.03 0.18
C ARG A 184 -1.81 -11.54 0.19
N LEU A 185 -0.59 -11.21 -0.19
CA LEU A 185 -0.10 -9.85 -0.39
C LEU A 185 0.41 -9.70 -1.83
N VAL A 186 -0.03 -8.66 -2.54
CA VAL A 186 0.49 -8.28 -3.86
C VAL A 186 1.21 -6.94 -3.75
N ARG A 187 2.49 -6.93 -4.13
CA ARG A 187 3.32 -5.73 -4.10
C ARG A 187 3.49 -5.14 -5.50
N TYR A 188 3.72 -3.84 -5.57
CA TYR A 188 4.02 -3.10 -6.81
C TYR A 188 2.89 -3.08 -7.85
N VAL A 189 1.63 -3.19 -7.41
CA VAL A 189 0.47 -3.21 -8.32
C VAL A 189 0.28 -1.88 -9.04
N THR A 190 0.40 -0.77 -8.31
CA THR A 190 0.18 0.59 -8.82
C THR A 190 1.39 1.19 -9.52
N LEU A 191 2.54 0.51 -9.49
CA LEU A 191 3.78 1.01 -10.07
C LEU A 191 3.92 0.63 -11.54
N THR A 192 4.34 1.59 -12.35
CA THR A 192 4.71 1.34 -13.75
C THR A 192 6.15 0.88 -13.82
N GLY A 193 6.34 -0.37 -14.11
CA GLY A 193 7.49 -1.06 -14.66
C GLY A 193 8.94 -0.72 -14.25
N ARG A 194 9.25 0.51 -13.88
CA ARG A 194 10.62 0.94 -13.54
C ARG A 194 10.63 1.94 -12.40
N GLU A 195 11.51 1.73 -11.43
CA GLU A 195 11.87 2.67 -10.39
C GLU A 195 13.24 3.25 -10.73
N PHE A 196 13.32 4.57 -10.82
CA PHE A 196 14.59 5.24 -10.95
C PHE A 196 15.25 5.33 -9.56
N LEU A 197 16.49 4.84 -9.47
CA LEU A 197 17.31 4.91 -8.26
C LEU A 197 18.31 6.07 -8.42
N PRO A 198 17.99 7.28 -7.92
CA PRO A 198 18.85 8.47 -8.14
C PRO A 198 20.27 8.29 -7.64
N SER A 199 20.47 7.54 -6.55
CA SER A 199 21.77 7.26 -5.95
C SER A 199 22.68 6.39 -6.82
N LYS A 200 22.11 5.66 -7.81
CA LYS A 200 22.85 4.78 -8.72
C LYS A 200 22.76 5.24 -10.17
N GLY A 201 21.96 6.24 -10.49
CA GLY A 201 21.70 6.66 -11.87
C GLY A 201 21.00 5.60 -12.73
N GLU A 202 20.48 4.54 -12.12
CA GLU A 202 19.92 3.39 -12.81
C GLU A 202 18.41 3.27 -12.61
N SER A 203 17.72 2.68 -13.60
CA SER A 203 16.31 2.32 -13.48
C SER A 203 16.17 0.83 -13.21
N LYS A 204 15.68 0.46 -12.02
CA LYS A 204 15.34 -0.91 -11.69
C LYS A 204 13.93 -1.25 -12.20
N ARG A 205 13.80 -2.38 -12.90
CA ARG A 205 12.48 -2.90 -13.25
C ARG A 205 11.78 -3.39 -11.98
N LEU A 206 10.63 -2.82 -11.67
CA LEU A 206 9.76 -3.30 -10.60
C LEU A 206 8.88 -4.42 -11.14
N LEU A 207 9.11 -5.61 -10.64
CA LEU A 207 8.26 -6.77 -10.92
C LEU A 207 7.19 -6.85 -9.82
N ARG A 208 5.97 -7.15 -10.21
CA ARG A 208 4.88 -7.37 -9.25
C ARG A 208 5.11 -8.69 -8.57
N GLU A 209 4.95 -8.69 -7.27
CA GLU A 209 5.23 -9.83 -6.41
C GLU A 209 3.94 -10.28 -5.73
N LEU A 210 3.61 -11.54 -5.87
CA LEU A 210 2.60 -12.23 -5.08
C LEU A 210 3.29 -13.00 -3.96
N ILE A 211 2.81 -12.83 -2.75
CA ILE A 211 3.28 -13.51 -1.56
C ILE A 211 2.07 -14.20 -0.93
N ASP A 212 2.18 -15.50 -0.74
CA ASP A 212 1.21 -16.34 -0.06
C ASP A 212 1.74 -16.63 1.34
N LEU A 213 0.96 -16.28 2.36
CA LEU A 213 1.39 -16.38 3.75
C LEU A 213 1.68 -17.83 4.16
N GLN A 214 0.82 -18.78 3.78
CA GLN A 214 1.03 -20.19 4.14
C GLN A 214 2.33 -20.72 3.54
N SER A 215 2.58 -20.40 2.25
CA SER A 215 3.85 -20.77 1.59
C SER A 215 5.07 -20.16 2.24
N VAL A 216 4.93 -18.95 2.83
CA VAL A 216 6.00 -18.31 3.60
C VAL A 216 6.23 -19.04 4.92
N LEU A 217 5.16 -19.31 5.68
CA LEU A 217 5.25 -20.01 6.97
C LEU A 217 5.86 -21.40 6.81
N ASP A 218 5.37 -22.17 5.84
CA ASP A 218 5.89 -23.51 5.52
C ASP A 218 7.38 -23.46 5.10
N GLY A 219 7.73 -22.53 4.22
CA GLY A 219 9.11 -22.37 3.74
C GLY A 219 10.10 -21.89 4.80
N LEU A 220 9.63 -21.14 5.77
CA LEU A 220 10.43 -20.70 6.93
C LEU A 220 10.38 -21.70 8.09
N ASN A 221 9.46 -22.65 8.09
CA ASN A 221 9.14 -23.57 9.19
C ASN A 221 8.82 -22.77 10.47
N LEU A 222 7.88 -21.81 10.36
CA LEU A 222 7.43 -20.94 11.44
C LEU A 222 5.92 -20.94 11.54
N SER A 223 5.38 -20.71 12.75
CA SER A 223 4.01 -20.28 12.94
C SER A 223 3.86 -18.77 12.63
N ARG A 224 2.63 -18.26 12.56
CA ARG A 224 2.39 -16.82 12.42
C ARG A 224 2.91 -16.06 13.65
N GLU A 225 2.73 -16.59 14.85
CA GLU A 225 3.23 -16.02 16.09
C GLU A 225 4.78 -15.89 16.06
N SER A 226 5.47 -16.96 15.62
CA SER A 226 6.93 -16.92 15.46
C SER A 226 7.38 -15.96 14.35
N LEU A 227 6.56 -15.75 13.30
CA LEU A 227 6.84 -14.73 12.29
C LEU A 227 6.68 -13.31 12.86
N VAL A 228 5.71 -13.08 13.75
CA VAL A 228 5.56 -11.82 14.48
C VAL A 228 6.76 -11.61 15.40
N ASP A 229 7.17 -12.60 16.17
CA ASP A 229 8.37 -12.54 17.03
C ASP A 229 9.64 -12.22 16.22
N LEU A 230 9.81 -12.87 15.07
CA LEU A 230 10.89 -12.56 14.14
C LEU A 230 10.85 -11.09 13.73
N ALA A 231 9.68 -10.57 13.39
CA ALA A 231 9.51 -9.18 13.00
C ALA A 231 9.84 -8.21 14.15
N LEU A 232 9.42 -8.52 15.37
CA LEU A 232 9.73 -7.74 16.57
C LEU A 232 11.24 -7.68 16.86
N LEU A 233 11.99 -8.74 16.59
CA LEU A 233 13.45 -8.74 16.70
C LEU A 233 14.12 -7.85 15.65
N VAL A 234 13.58 -7.81 14.43
CA VAL A 234 14.09 -6.98 13.32
C VAL A 234 13.76 -5.51 13.52
N GLY A 235 12.60 -5.22 14.10
CA GLY A 235 11.99 -3.91 14.24
C GLY A 235 10.77 -3.73 13.35
N THR A 236 9.76 -3.11 13.93
CA THR A 236 8.45 -2.87 13.32
C THR A 236 8.07 -1.40 13.47
N ASP A 237 6.90 -1.01 12.97
CA ASP A 237 6.33 0.33 13.25
C ASP A 237 6.02 0.54 14.77
N PHE A 238 6.06 -0.53 15.57
CA PHE A 238 5.74 -0.49 17.00
C PHE A 238 6.99 -0.57 17.90
N ASN A 239 8.14 -0.97 17.36
CA ASN A 239 9.40 -1.10 18.12
C ASN A 239 10.63 -0.99 17.22
N ASP A 240 11.76 -0.59 17.81
CA ASP A 240 13.03 -0.39 17.08
C ASP A 240 13.76 -1.69 16.70
N GLY A 241 13.27 -2.85 17.18
CA GLY A 241 13.98 -4.11 17.04
C GLY A 241 15.22 -4.20 17.94
N VAL A 242 16.08 -5.16 17.64
CA VAL A 242 17.33 -5.41 18.37
C VAL A 242 18.51 -5.03 17.49
N LEU A 243 19.40 -4.18 18.02
CA LEU A 243 20.58 -3.74 17.28
C LEU A 243 21.42 -4.94 16.80
N GLY A 244 21.73 -4.97 15.51
CA GLY A 244 22.51 -6.04 14.89
C GLY A 244 21.71 -7.29 14.52
N VAL A 245 20.40 -7.34 14.82
CA VAL A 245 19.53 -8.46 14.47
C VAL A 245 18.73 -8.12 13.21
N GLY A 246 19.20 -8.61 12.06
CA GLY A 246 18.45 -8.52 10.81
C GLY A 246 17.59 -9.77 10.56
N PRO A 247 16.80 -9.82 9.46
CA PRO A 247 15.84 -10.89 9.18
C PRO A 247 16.43 -12.30 9.19
N LYS A 248 17.64 -12.48 8.67
CA LYS A 248 18.31 -13.80 8.65
C LYS A 248 18.71 -14.26 10.05
N THR A 249 19.21 -13.34 10.88
CA THR A 249 19.58 -13.63 12.27
C THR A 249 18.34 -13.91 13.11
N ALA A 250 17.29 -13.11 12.96
CA ALA A 250 16.02 -13.33 13.63
C ALA A 250 15.40 -14.69 13.24
N LEU A 251 15.47 -15.06 11.97
CA LEU A 251 15.00 -16.37 11.50
C LEU A 251 15.78 -17.53 12.16
N LYS A 252 17.12 -17.39 12.26
CA LYS A 252 17.94 -18.38 12.97
C LYS A 252 17.50 -18.52 14.42
N PHE A 253 17.24 -17.41 15.12
CA PHE A 253 16.77 -17.43 16.49
C PHE A 253 15.40 -18.12 16.62
N MET A 254 14.44 -17.75 15.79
CA MET A 254 13.11 -18.38 15.85
C MET A 254 13.15 -19.89 15.56
N ARG A 255 13.99 -20.34 14.63
CA ARG A 255 14.16 -21.77 14.35
C ARG A 255 14.85 -22.54 15.48
N GLN A 256 15.77 -21.88 16.18
CA GLN A 256 16.54 -22.51 17.26
C GLN A 256 15.82 -22.50 18.60
N TYR A 257 15.11 -21.41 18.91
CA TYR A 257 14.55 -21.17 20.24
C TYR A 257 13.01 -21.16 20.26
N GLY A 258 12.37 -20.95 19.13
CA GLY A 258 10.90 -20.96 18.98
C GLY A 258 10.22 -19.63 19.34
N SER A 259 10.62 -18.96 20.41
CA SER A 259 10.08 -17.67 20.85
C SER A 259 11.20 -16.74 21.35
N ILE A 260 10.88 -15.44 21.51
CA ILE A 260 11.85 -14.45 22.01
C ILE A 260 12.28 -14.77 23.44
N GLU A 261 11.35 -15.20 24.29
CA GLU A 261 11.60 -15.50 25.71
C GLU A 261 12.54 -16.69 25.90
N ALA A 262 12.56 -17.63 24.97
CA ALA A 262 13.43 -18.79 25.00
C ALA A 262 14.86 -18.48 24.57
N ILE A 263 15.14 -17.29 24.03
CA ILE A 263 16.49 -16.89 23.65
C ILE A 263 17.30 -16.56 24.90
N PRO A 264 18.46 -17.23 25.15
CA PRO A 264 19.27 -16.97 26.31
C PRO A 264 19.73 -15.50 26.42
N SER A 265 19.80 -14.97 27.64
CA SER A 265 20.17 -13.56 27.88
C SER A 265 21.60 -13.19 27.47
N ASN A 266 22.49 -14.17 27.37
CA ASN A 266 23.84 -13.97 26.82
C ASN A 266 23.85 -13.85 25.29
N VAL A 267 22.78 -14.30 24.60
CA VAL A 267 22.59 -14.17 23.15
C VAL A 267 21.75 -12.92 22.80
N LEU A 268 20.73 -12.67 23.63
CA LEU A 268 19.84 -11.53 23.49
C LEU A 268 19.72 -10.75 24.80
N PRO A 269 20.70 -9.89 25.12
CA PRO A 269 20.75 -9.19 26.42
C PRO A 269 19.58 -8.22 26.66
N ARG A 270 19.02 -7.68 25.59
CA ARG A 270 17.90 -6.71 25.61
C ARG A 270 16.84 -7.12 24.61
N PRO A 271 15.83 -7.90 25.01
CA PRO A 271 14.70 -8.20 24.16
C PRO A 271 13.90 -6.92 23.86
N PRO A 272 13.06 -6.90 22.81
CA PRO A 272 12.07 -5.84 22.62
C PRO A 272 11.21 -5.68 23.88
N GLY A 273 10.70 -4.48 24.14
CA GLY A 273 9.98 -4.11 25.37
C GLY A 273 8.79 -5.00 25.73
N ASP A 274 7.60 -4.43 25.90
CA ASP A 274 6.38 -5.18 26.24
C ASP A 274 5.93 -6.10 25.09
N LEU A 275 6.42 -7.35 25.09
CA LEU A 275 6.18 -8.34 24.05
C LEU A 275 4.69 -8.67 23.89
N ASP A 276 3.94 -8.73 24.98
CA ASP A 276 2.51 -9.06 24.92
C ASP A 276 1.71 -7.98 24.20
N SER A 277 1.95 -6.72 24.53
CA SER A 277 1.32 -5.59 23.82
C SER A 277 1.77 -5.51 22.37
N LEU A 278 3.05 -5.77 22.08
CA LEU A 278 3.59 -5.77 20.72
C LEU A 278 2.98 -6.89 19.87
N ARG A 279 2.90 -8.12 20.41
CA ARG A 279 2.26 -9.26 19.74
C ARG A 279 0.77 -9.00 19.51
N LYS A 280 0.08 -8.50 20.53
CA LYS A 280 -1.35 -8.18 20.45
C LYS A 280 -1.63 -7.20 19.32
N ALA A 281 -0.77 -6.21 19.10
CA ALA A 281 -0.93 -5.25 18.01
C ALA A 281 -1.01 -5.90 16.62
N PHE A 282 -0.34 -7.04 16.40
CA PHE A 282 -0.39 -7.79 15.13
C PHE A 282 -1.38 -8.95 15.14
N LEU A 283 -1.50 -9.68 16.25
CA LEU A 283 -2.28 -10.91 16.32
C LEU A 283 -3.77 -10.66 16.57
N ASP A 284 -4.10 -9.57 17.29
CA ASP A 284 -5.47 -9.14 17.61
C ASP A 284 -5.62 -7.62 17.39
N PRO A 285 -5.44 -7.11 16.14
CA PRO A 285 -5.52 -5.69 15.85
C PRO A 285 -6.97 -5.17 15.92
N GLU A 286 -7.09 -3.86 16.17
CA GLU A 286 -8.39 -3.18 16.06
C GLU A 286 -8.83 -3.11 14.59
N VAL A 287 -9.99 -3.72 14.29
CA VAL A 287 -10.57 -3.77 12.95
C VAL A 287 -12.08 -3.62 12.99
N VAL A 288 -12.67 -3.03 11.97
CA VAL A 288 -14.11 -2.99 11.76
C VAL A 288 -14.55 -4.26 11.05
N ARG A 289 -15.50 -5.00 11.66
CA ARG A 289 -16.03 -6.23 11.07
C ARG A 289 -17.30 -6.00 10.25
N ASP A 290 -18.02 -4.92 10.55
CA ASP A 290 -19.21 -4.50 9.82
C ASP A 290 -18.84 -3.29 8.93
N TYR A 291 -18.50 -3.58 7.68
CA TYR A 291 -18.18 -2.61 6.64
C TYR A 291 -18.89 -2.97 5.32
N ARG A 292 -19.14 -1.97 4.50
CA ARG A 292 -19.78 -2.16 3.19
C ARG A 292 -18.74 -2.16 2.08
N LEU A 293 -18.79 -3.18 1.23
CA LEU A 293 -17.94 -3.33 0.04
C LEU A 293 -18.81 -3.18 -1.21
N GLU A 294 -19.31 -1.98 -1.44
CA GLU A 294 -20.22 -1.69 -2.54
C GLU A 294 -19.48 -0.98 -3.68
N PHE A 295 -19.50 -1.58 -4.86
CA PHE A 295 -18.98 -1.00 -6.09
C PHE A 295 -20.11 -0.24 -6.77
N GLY A 296 -20.08 1.09 -6.66
CA GLY A 296 -21.08 1.97 -7.22
C GLY A 296 -20.86 2.32 -8.68
N ASP A 297 -21.78 3.07 -9.24
CA ASP A 297 -21.61 3.69 -10.56
C ASP A 297 -20.69 4.92 -10.47
N MET A 298 -20.07 5.25 -11.59
CA MET A 298 -19.24 6.45 -11.70
C MET A 298 -20.11 7.67 -11.95
N ASP A 299 -19.91 8.72 -11.16
CA ASP A 299 -20.44 10.05 -11.40
C ASP A 299 -19.47 10.80 -12.34
N GLU A 300 -19.75 10.72 -13.65
CA GLU A 300 -18.91 11.31 -14.70
C GLU A 300 -18.84 12.84 -14.58
N GLU A 301 -19.97 13.49 -14.34
CA GLU A 301 -20.04 14.96 -14.21
C GLU A 301 -19.30 15.42 -12.97
N GLY A 302 -19.44 14.70 -11.86
CA GLY A 302 -18.73 14.95 -10.63
C GLY A 302 -17.22 14.78 -10.79
N VAL A 303 -16.75 13.73 -11.48
CA VAL A 303 -15.31 13.52 -11.78
C VAL A 303 -14.77 14.70 -12.62
N VAL A 304 -15.45 15.09 -13.68
CA VAL A 304 -15.02 16.20 -14.54
C VAL A 304 -15.06 17.52 -13.78
N SER A 305 -16.11 17.79 -13.02
CA SER A 305 -16.21 19.00 -12.20
C SER A 305 -15.10 19.10 -11.18
N PHE A 306 -14.88 18.03 -10.39
CA PHE A 306 -13.86 18.00 -9.36
C PHE A 306 -12.46 18.15 -9.95
N LEU A 307 -12.11 17.34 -10.95
CA LEU A 307 -10.75 17.33 -11.46
C LEU A 307 -10.44 18.51 -12.38
N CYS A 308 -11.36 18.87 -13.30
CA CYS A 308 -11.07 19.92 -14.29
C CYS A 308 -11.33 21.33 -13.75
N LYS A 309 -12.44 21.54 -13.02
CA LYS A 309 -12.80 22.88 -12.55
C LYS A 309 -12.14 23.25 -11.23
N GLU A 310 -12.04 22.27 -10.29
CA GLU A 310 -11.51 22.56 -8.95
C GLU A 310 -10.01 22.25 -8.81
N ARG A 311 -9.43 21.38 -9.66
CA ARG A 311 -8.03 20.93 -9.58
C ARG A 311 -7.24 21.13 -10.88
N GLU A 312 -7.82 21.77 -11.87
CA GLU A 312 -7.19 22.20 -13.13
C GLU A 312 -6.56 21.08 -13.96
N PHE A 313 -7.14 19.89 -13.92
CA PHE A 313 -6.72 18.80 -14.79
C PHE A 313 -7.13 19.08 -16.24
N SER A 314 -6.32 18.58 -17.17
CA SER A 314 -6.67 18.63 -18.60
C SER A 314 -7.98 17.90 -18.86
N PRO A 315 -9.02 18.57 -19.40
CA PRO A 315 -10.30 17.95 -19.69
C PRO A 315 -10.20 16.75 -20.63
N GLN A 316 -9.33 16.85 -21.64
CA GLN A 316 -9.12 15.74 -22.59
C GLN A 316 -8.59 14.49 -21.89
N ARG A 317 -7.60 14.62 -20.99
CA ARG A 317 -7.02 13.48 -20.28
C ARG A 317 -7.99 12.85 -19.28
N VAL A 318 -8.82 13.66 -18.63
CA VAL A 318 -9.86 13.18 -17.72
C VAL A 318 -10.94 12.43 -18.52
N ASP A 319 -11.41 12.99 -19.61
CA ASP A 319 -12.40 12.36 -20.50
C ASP A 319 -11.93 11.00 -21.04
N GLU A 320 -10.66 10.90 -21.46
CA GLU A 320 -10.06 9.62 -21.88
C GLU A 320 -10.05 8.56 -20.77
N ALA A 321 -9.78 8.96 -19.52
CA ALA A 321 -9.79 8.03 -18.38
C ALA A 321 -11.22 7.57 -18.04
N VAL A 322 -12.18 8.49 -18.05
CA VAL A 322 -13.61 8.25 -17.84
C VAL A 322 -14.17 7.31 -18.93
N LYS A 323 -13.92 7.59 -20.21
CA LYS A 323 -14.36 6.75 -21.33
C LYS A 323 -13.82 5.33 -21.26
N ARG A 324 -12.53 5.17 -20.90
CA ARG A 324 -11.92 3.84 -20.70
C ARG A 324 -12.64 3.05 -19.62
N LEU A 325 -12.94 3.66 -18.48
CA LEU A 325 -13.61 2.99 -17.36
C LEU A 325 -15.06 2.62 -17.72
N LYS A 326 -15.77 3.52 -18.40
CA LYS A 326 -17.15 3.31 -18.87
C LYS A 326 -17.26 2.13 -19.85
N SER A 327 -16.35 2.04 -20.82
CA SER A 327 -16.35 0.96 -21.83
C SER A 327 -16.25 -0.44 -21.20
N VAL A 328 -15.52 -0.57 -20.11
CA VAL A 328 -15.36 -1.87 -19.41
C VAL A 328 -16.58 -2.21 -18.55
N ARG A 329 -17.17 -1.22 -17.91
CA ARG A 329 -18.40 -1.41 -17.12
C ARG A 329 -19.56 -1.85 -18.03
N ALA A 330 -19.71 -1.21 -19.19
CA ALA A 330 -20.70 -1.60 -20.17
C ALA A 330 -20.54 -3.05 -20.65
N ARG A 331 -19.31 -3.47 -20.98
CA ARG A 331 -19.01 -4.87 -21.37
C ARG A 331 -19.33 -5.85 -20.25
N ARG A 332 -19.04 -5.50 -18.99
CA ARG A 332 -19.31 -6.35 -17.84
C ARG A 332 -20.80 -6.48 -17.57
N SER A 333 -21.54 -5.38 -17.60
CA SER A 333 -22.99 -5.39 -17.45
C SER A 333 -23.68 -6.22 -18.56
N ALA A 334 -23.23 -6.10 -19.82
CA ALA A 334 -23.71 -6.91 -20.91
C ALA A 334 -23.43 -8.41 -20.72
N LEU A 335 -22.23 -8.76 -20.25
CA LEU A 335 -21.86 -10.14 -19.95
C LEU A 335 -22.70 -10.72 -18.81
N THR A 336 -22.90 -9.97 -17.72
CA THR A 336 -23.75 -10.41 -16.59
C THR A 336 -25.18 -10.64 -17.06
N LYS A 337 -25.77 -9.71 -17.79
CA LYS A 337 -27.12 -9.86 -18.37
C LYS A 337 -27.23 -11.07 -19.30
N TRP A 338 -26.21 -11.34 -20.10
CA TRP A 338 -26.17 -12.52 -20.96
C TRP A 338 -26.08 -13.81 -20.16
N MET A 339 -25.27 -13.85 -19.10
CA MET A 339 -25.16 -15.03 -18.23
C MET A 339 -26.46 -15.30 -17.47
N ASP A 340 -27.12 -14.25 -16.97
CA ASP A 340 -28.42 -14.38 -16.29
C ASP A 340 -29.50 -14.92 -17.28
N SER A 341 -29.49 -14.43 -18.52
CA SER A 341 -30.42 -14.90 -19.56
C SER A 341 -30.13 -16.32 -20.07
N SER A 342 -28.87 -16.76 -20.01
CA SER A 342 -28.45 -18.10 -20.47
C SER A 342 -28.52 -19.20 -19.40
N GLY A 343 -28.91 -18.84 -18.14
CA GLY A 343 -28.98 -19.80 -17.02
C GLY A 343 -27.62 -20.37 -16.55
N GLN A 344 -26.51 -19.84 -17.08
CA GLN A 344 -25.17 -20.28 -16.69
C GLN A 344 -24.72 -19.58 -15.42
N LYS A 345 -24.69 -20.30 -14.29
CA LYS A 345 -24.06 -19.80 -13.07
C LYS A 345 -22.55 -19.62 -13.28
N PRO A 346 -21.97 -18.50 -12.83
CA PRO A 346 -20.52 -18.32 -12.90
C PRO A 346 -19.83 -19.46 -12.13
N ARG A 347 -18.92 -20.16 -12.77
CA ARG A 347 -18.06 -21.13 -12.05
C ARG A 347 -17.21 -20.33 -11.07
N PRO A 348 -17.18 -20.71 -9.78
CA PRO A 348 -16.26 -20.06 -8.84
C PRO A 348 -14.84 -20.26 -9.38
N PHE A 349 -14.11 -19.16 -9.55
CA PHE A 349 -12.69 -19.23 -9.90
C PHE A 349 -11.94 -19.92 -8.75
N ARG A 350 -11.41 -21.11 -9.03
CA ARG A 350 -10.48 -21.84 -8.15
C ARG A 350 -9.13 -21.12 -8.07
#